data_d60ea17e3d983fe0dbc9d70907f2e4cc
#
_entry.id   d60ea17e3d983fe0dbc9d70907f2e4cc
#
_cell.length_a   1.000
_cell.length_b   1.000
_cell.length_c   1.000
_cell.angle_alpha   90.00
_cell.angle_beta   90.00
_cell.angle_gamma   90.00
#
_symmetry.space_group_name_H-M   'P 1'
#
loop_
_entity.id
_entity.type
_entity.pdbx_description
1 polymer ?
#
loop_
_entity_poly.entity_id
_entity_poly.type
_entity_poly.pdbx_seq_one_letter_code
_entity_poly.pdbx_strand_id
1 'polypeptide(L)'
;MKSNSNIRPSIIEPLGNGAYHYNYNIVERQETNYETGEVITVFDYDTVKVWDEPTYDKLVKAVIRATFDEMQELSIINEYNAGVLGVTTDKADKEDAKKAYKDYLTFVAETKAKVQADLEAAG
;
A
#
# COMPACT_ATOMS: atom_id res chain seq x y z
N MET A 1 0.13 -6.32 -4.06
CA MET A 1 0.61 -7.70 -4.30
C MET A 1 2.12 -7.75 -4.06
N LYS A 2 2.57 -8.72 -3.29
CA LYS A 2 4.00 -8.88 -2.99
C LYS A 2 4.71 -9.56 -4.15
N SER A 3 5.80 -8.98 -4.60
CA SER A 3 6.63 -9.50 -5.69
C SER A 3 8.09 -9.58 -5.27
N ASN A 4 8.90 -10.27 -6.05
CA ASN A 4 10.34 -10.29 -5.82
C ASN A 4 11.12 -10.25 -7.15
N SER A 5 12.38 -9.84 -7.08
CA SER A 5 13.25 -9.73 -8.24
C SER A 5 14.70 -9.80 -7.79
N ASN A 6 15.58 -10.31 -8.67
CA ASN A 6 17.03 -10.29 -8.46
C ASN A 6 17.63 -8.93 -8.80
N ILE A 7 16.87 -8.07 -9.47
CA ILE A 7 17.26 -6.72 -9.86
C ILE A 7 16.35 -5.75 -9.14
N ARG A 8 16.92 -4.64 -8.65
CA ARG A 8 16.11 -3.61 -8.00
C ARG A 8 15.07 -3.06 -8.99
N PRO A 9 13.76 -3.17 -8.70
CA PRO A 9 12.73 -2.70 -9.61
C PRO A 9 12.73 -1.18 -9.72
N SER A 10 12.34 -0.65 -10.88
CA SER A 10 12.07 0.77 -11.04
C SER A 10 10.83 1.13 -10.23
N ILE A 11 10.82 2.31 -9.61
CA ILE A 11 9.67 2.78 -8.84
C ILE A 11 8.45 2.90 -9.75
N ILE A 12 8.61 3.54 -10.91
CA ILE A 12 7.57 3.61 -11.94
C ILE A 12 8.06 2.84 -13.15
N GLU A 13 7.31 1.82 -13.55
CA GLU A 13 7.69 0.92 -14.64
C GLU A 13 6.65 0.96 -15.75
N PRO A 14 6.98 1.56 -16.91
CA PRO A 14 6.06 1.53 -18.08
C PRO A 14 5.92 0.11 -18.61
N LEU A 15 4.68 -0.30 -18.92
CA LEU A 15 4.39 -1.63 -19.48
C LEU A 15 4.24 -1.65 -20.99
N GLY A 16 4.32 -0.48 -21.64
CA GLY A 16 4.25 -0.38 -23.10
C GLY A 16 2.85 -0.37 -23.71
N ASN A 17 1.82 -0.53 -22.90
CA ASN A 17 0.42 -0.59 -23.37
C ASN A 17 -0.45 0.51 -22.75
N GLY A 18 0.16 1.58 -22.26
CA GLY A 18 -0.52 2.67 -21.56
C GLY A 18 -0.72 2.43 -20.08
N ALA A 19 -0.23 1.30 -19.57
CA ALA A 19 -0.26 0.99 -18.14
C ALA A 19 1.12 1.16 -17.53
N TYR A 20 1.14 1.31 -16.21
CA TYR A 20 2.37 1.45 -15.41
C TYR A 20 2.24 0.61 -14.15
N HIS A 21 3.35 -0.01 -13.74
CA HIS A 21 3.47 -0.54 -12.38
C HIS A 21 4.09 0.53 -11.48
N TYR A 22 3.52 0.69 -10.30
CA TYR A 22 4.15 1.41 -9.20
C TYR A 22 4.66 0.37 -8.24
N ASN A 23 6.00 0.31 -8.11
CA ASN A 23 6.69 -0.64 -7.23
C ASN A 23 7.14 0.12 -5.99
N TYR A 24 6.69 -0.33 -4.81
CA TYR A 24 6.90 0.39 -3.56
C TYR A 24 7.21 -0.59 -2.42
N ASN A 25 7.61 -0.06 -1.28
CA ASN A 25 8.07 -0.88 -0.13
C ASN A 25 9.18 -1.83 -0.55
N ILE A 26 10.14 -1.33 -1.33
CA ILE A 26 11.25 -2.12 -1.86
C ILE A 26 12.24 -2.42 -0.74
N VAL A 27 12.46 -3.70 -0.46
CA VAL A 27 13.36 -4.16 0.59
C VAL A 27 14.38 -5.11 -0.01
N GLU A 28 15.67 -4.82 0.21
CA GLU A 28 16.76 -5.68 -0.20
C GLU A 28 16.99 -6.76 0.86
N ARG A 29 17.13 -8.01 0.42
CA ARG A 29 17.53 -9.11 1.31
C ARG A 29 18.50 -10.05 0.62
N GLN A 30 19.23 -10.82 1.42
CA GLN A 30 20.15 -11.83 0.92
C GLN A 30 19.47 -13.19 1.02
N GLU A 31 19.68 -14.00 -0.01
CA GLU A 31 19.19 -15.38 -0.06
C GLU A 31 20.34 -16.30 -0.40
N THR A 32 20.48 -17.40 0.34
CA THR A 32 21.56 -18.35 0.16
C THR A 32 21.05 -19.59 -0.55
N ASN A 33 21.74 -19.97 -1.63
CA ASN A 33 21.51 -21.26 -2.29
C ASN A 33 22.30 -22.31 -1.52
N TYR A 34 21.62 -23.17 -0.78
CA TYR A 34 22.27 -24.19 0.05
C TYR A 34 22.98 -25.29 -0.74
N GLU A 35 22.62 -25.49 -2.00
CA GLU A 35 23.27 -26.47 -2.86
C GLU A 35 24.64 -26.00 -3.37
N THR A 36 24.76 -24.70 -3.69
CA THR A 36 25.99 -24.13 -4.25
C THR A 36 26.74 -23.26 -3.25
N GLY A 37 26.13 -22.88 -2.14
CA GLY A 37 26.68 -21.93 -1.17
C GLY A 37 26.68 -20.49 -1.66
N GLU A 38 26.08 -20.22 -2.80
CA GLU A 38 26.06 -18.90 -3.41
C GLU A 38 25.03 -18.00 -2.72
N VAL A 39 25.43 -16.74 -2.48
CA VAL A 39 24.55 -15.73 -1.88
C VAL A 39 24.09 -14.79 -3.00
N ILE A 40 22.77 -14.63 -3.13
CA ILE A 40 22.20 -13.72 -4.12
C ILE A 40 21.41 -12.60 -3.43
N THR A 41 21.37 -11.44 -4.05
CA THR A 41 20.56 -10.31 -3.58
C THR A 41 19.20 -10.39 -4.21
N VAL A 42 18.15 -10.28 -3.37
CA VAL A 42 16.77 -10.31 -3.82
C VAL A 42 16.06 -9.06 -3.27
N PHE A 43 15.21 -8.46 -4.09
CA PHE A 43 14.39 -7.32 -3.71
C PHE A 43 12.94 -7.77 -3.59
N ASP A 44 12.36 -7.58 -2.42
CA ASP A 44 10.93 -7.78 -2.21
C ASP A 44 10.23 -6.42 -2.31
N TYR A 45 9.07 -6.38 -2.94
CA TYR A 45 8.34 -5.13 -3.13
C TYR A 45 6.86 -5.41 -3.34
N ASP A 46 6.06 -4.37 -3.10
CA ASP A 46 4.65 -4.38 -3.46
C ASP A 46 4.48 -3.69 -4.80
N THR A 47 3.44 -4.04 -5.54
CA THR A 47 3.18 -3.43 -6.83
C THR A 47 1.69 -3.20 -7.03
N VAL A 48 1.33 -2.08 -7.64
CA VAL A 48 -0.02 -1.78 -8.13
C VAL A 48 0.08 -1.32 -9.56
N LYS A 49 -1.00 -1.52 -10.31
CA LYS A 49 -1.09 -1.14 -11.73
C LYS A 49 -2.00 0.07 -11.87
N VAL A 50 -1.54 1.06 -12.62
CA VAL A 50 -2.35 2.23 -12.99
C VAL A 50 -2.32 2.40 -14.49
N TRP A 51 -3.36 3.01 -15.03
CA TRP A 51 -3.48 3.29 -16.46
C TRP A 51 -3.22 4.77 -16.73
N ASP A 52 -2.69 5.05 -17.89
CA ASP A 52 -2.29 6.38 -18.34
C ASP A 52 -1.22 6.97 -17.42
N GLU A 53 -1.11 8.28 -17.33
CA GLU A 53 -0.04 8.92 -16.54
C GLU A 53 -0.13 8.57 -15.05
N PRO A 54 0.97 8.09 -14.44
CA PRO A 54 0.98 7.71 -13.02
C PRO A 54 1.12 8.94 -12.12
N THR A 55 -0.01 9.62 -11.90
CA THR A 55 -0.06 10.82 -11.05
C THR A 55 -0.10 10.44 -9.56
N TYR A 56 0.23 11.40 -8.70
CA TYR A 56 0.15 11.24 -7.25
C TYR A 56 -1.22 10.69 -6.81
N ASP A 57 -2.30 11.30 -7.28
CA ASP A 57 -3.65 10.89 -6.88
C ASP A 57 -3.98 9.47 -7.32
N LYS A 58 -3.59 9.09 -8.54
CA LYS A 58 -3.81 7.71 -9.03
C LYS A 58 -3.03 6.68 -8.22
N LEU A 59 -1.77 6.99 -7.89
CA LEU A 59 -0.93 6.07 -7.13
C LEU A 59 -1.42 5.90 -5.70
N VAL A 60 -1.80 7.00 -5.03
CA VAL A 60 -2.36 6.95 -3.69
C VAL A 60 -3.63 6.09 -3.68
N LYS A 61 -4.54 6.36 -4.60
CA LYS A 61 -5.80 5.61 -4.72
C LYS A 61 -5.53 4.12 -4.97
N ALA A 62 -4.63 3.80 -5.88
CA ALA A 62 -4.31 2.41 -6.21
C ALA A 62 -3.77 1.64 -4.99
N VAL A 63 -2.88 2.25 -4.22
CA VAL A 63 -2.31 1.63 -3.01
C VAL A 63 -3.39 1.43 -1.96
N ILE A 64 -4.23 2.43 -1.73
CA ILE A 64 -5.32 2.33 -0.74
C ILE A 64 -6.28 1.21 -1.16
N ARG A 65 -6.68 1.14 -2.43
CA ARG A 65 -7.61 0.12 -2.93
C ARG A 65 -7.00 -1.29 -2.95
N ALA A 66 -5.69 -1.42 -3.02
CA ALA A 66 -5.02 -2.72 -2.89
C ALA A 66 -5.12 -3.28 -1.46
N THR A 67 -5.26 -2.41 -0.46
CA THR A 67 -5.36 -2.80 0.94
C THR A 67 -6.81 -2.80 1.44
N PHE A 68 -7.59 -1.77 1.07
CA PHE A 68 -9.00 -1.60 1.48
C PHE A 68 -9.85 -1.37 0.23
N ASP A 69 -10.86 -2.21 0.02
CA ASP A 69 -11.86 -1.92 -1.00
C ASP A 69 -12.82 -0.84 -0.48
N GLU A 70 -13.70 -0.34 -1.36
CA GLU A 70 -14.62 0.74 -1.00
C GLU A 70 -15.59 0.35 0.11
N MET A 71 -16.04 -0.90 0.12
CA MET A 71 -16.94 -1.40 1.16
C MET A 71 -16.25 -1.48 2.52
N GLN A 72 -15.00 -1.94 2.56
CA GLN A 72 -14.21 -1.98 3.80
C GLN A 72 -13.98 -0.57 4.34
N GLU A 73 -13.64 0.38 3.47
CA GLU A 73 -13.44 1.78 3.86
C GLU A 73 -14.71 2.39 4.45
N LEU A 74 -15.84 2.21 3.78
CA LEU A 74 -17.14 2.70 4.26
C LEU A 74 -17.54 2.06 5.58
N SER A 75 -17.29 0.76 5.74
CA SER A 75 -17.57 0.03 6.97
C SER A 75 -16.80 0.61 8.15
N ILE A 76 -15.50 0.87 7.97
CA ILE A 76 -14.65 1.47 9.01
C ILE A 76 -15.19 2.84 9.43
N ILE A 77 -15.50 3.68 8.46
CA ILE A 77 -16.00 5.04 8.72
C ILE A 77 -17.39 5.00 9.39
N ASN A 78 -18.29 4.15 8.89
CA ASN A 78 -19.65 4.06 9.39
C ASN A 78 -19.69 3.49 10.81
N GLU A 79 -18.87 2.50 11.13
CA GLU A 79 -18.78 1.94 12.48
C GLU A 79 -18.29 2.97 13.49
N TYR A 80 -17.30 3.77 13.12
CA TYR A 80 -16.82 4.86 13.96
C TYR A 80 -17.93 5.90 14.20
N ASN A 81 -18.60 6.33 13.13
CA ASN A 81 -19.66 7.31 13.21
C ASN A 81 -20.86 6.80 14.04
N ALA A 82 -21.20 5.52 13.92
CA ALA A 82 -22.24 4.90 14.73
C ALA A 82 -21.93 4.99 16.24
N GLY A 83 -20.66 4.82 16.60
CA GLY A 83 -20.22 5.00 17.98
C GLY A 83 -20.32 6.44 18.45
N VAL A 84 -19.88 7.40 17.61
CA VAL A 84 -19.94 8.83 17.91
C VAL A 84 -21.40 9.31 18.07
N LEU A 85 -22.29 8.82 17.21
CA LEU A 85 -23.70 9.21 17.22
C LEU A 85 -24.54 8.49 18.28
N GLY A 86 -23.96 7.53 19.00
CA GLY A 86 -24.64 6.79 20.05
C GLY A 86 -25.52 5.65 19.57
N VAL A 87 -25.44 5.29 18.28
CA VAL A 87 -26.14 4.13 17.73
C VAL A 87 -25.54 2.85 18.25
N THR A 88 -24.21 2.77 18.26
CA THR A 88 -23.45 1.70 18.92
C THR A 88 -23.19 2.13 20.35
N THR A 89 -23.67 1.36 21.32
CA THR A 89 -23.60 1.72 22.73
C THR A 89 -22.58 0.88 23.52
N ASP A 90 -22.18 -0.28 23.00
CA ASP A 90 -21.19 -1.13 23.65
C ASP A 90 -19.82 -0.45 23.64
N LYS A 91 -19.20 -0.35 24.81
CA LYS A 91 -17.94 0.36 24.98
C LYS A 91 -16.79 -0.30 24.20
N ALA A 92 -16.71 -1.62 24.24
CA ALA A 92 -15.67 -2.35 23.54
C ALA A 92 -15.80 -2.18 22.02
N ASP A 93 -17.02 -2.23 21.49
CA ASP A 93 -17.29 -2.03 20.06
C ASP A 93 -16.92 -0.62 19.62
N LYS A 94 -17.21 0.38 20.43
CA LYS A 94 -16.84 1.78 20.15
C LYS A 94 -15.32 1.95 20.09
N GLU A 95 -14.61 1.34 21.02
CA GLU A 95 -13.15 1.44 21.07
C GLU A 95 -12.50 0.71 19.92
N ASP A 96 -13.00 -0.46 19.54
CA ASP A 96 -12.53 -1.22 18.39
C ASP A 96 -12.73 -0.43 17.09
N ALA A 97 -13.91 0.18 16.93
CA ALA A 97 -14.20 1.02 15.75
C ALA A 97 -13.30 2.25 15.69
N LYS A 98 -13.03 2.88 16.83
CA LYS A 98 -12.14 4.02 16.92
C LYS A 98 -10.71 3.64 16.54
N LYS A 99 -10.24 2.50 17.04
CA LYS A 99 -8.89 1.99 16.72
C LYS A 99 -8.76 1.68 15.23
N ALA A 100 -9.75 0.99 14.65
CA ALA A 100 -9.76 0.66 13.23
C ALA A 100 -9.73 1.92 12.37
N TYR A 101 -10.49 2.95 12.74
CA TYR A 101 -10.51 4.21 12.02
C TYR A 101 -9.17 4.96 12.13
N LYS A 102 -8.57 4.98 13.31
CA LYS A 102 -7.24 5.59 13.50
C LYS A 102 -6.19 4.87 12.67
N ASP A 103 -6.21 3.54 12.67
CA ASP A 103 -5.25 2.73 11.90
C ASP A 103 -5.42 2.99 10.40
N TYR A 104 -6.66 3.12 9.93
CA TYR A 104 -6.97 3.46 8.55
C TYR A 104 -6.44 4.86 8.18
N LEU A 105 -6.70 5.87 9.01
CA LEU A 105 -6.21 7.22 8.76
C LEU A 105 -4.68 7.30 8.75
N THR A 106 -4.04 6.56 9.64
CA THR A 106 -2.57 6.46 9.68
C THR A 106 -2.04 5.84 8.40
N PHE A 107 -2.66 4.76 7.95
CA PHE A 107 -2.29 4.11 6.69
C PHE A 107 -2.43 5.06 5.50
N VAL A 108 -3.52 5.81 5.43
CA VAL A 108 -3.72 6.80 4.35
C VAL A 108 -2.64 7.88 4.38
N ALA A 109 -2.33 8.41 5.56
CA ALA A 109 -1.30 9.45 5.72
C ALA A 109 0.09 8.91 5.34
N GLU A 110 0.44 7.72 5.77
CA GLU A 110 1.71 7.07 5.43
C GLU A 110 1.81 6.78 3.93
N THR A 111 0.72 6.35 3.31
CA THR A 111 0.65 6.11 1.87
C THR A 111 0.90 7.38 1.08
N LYS A 112 0.27 8.48 1.47
CA LYS A 112 0.46 9.79 0.82
C LYS A 112 1.91 10.26 0.92
N ALA A 113 2.52 10.13 2.09
CA ALA A 113 3.92 10.51 2.29
C ALA A 113 4.86 9.64 1.45
N LYS A 114 4.61 8.34 1.40
CA LYS A 114 5.40 7.40 0.62
C LYS A 114 5.32 7.68 -0.87
N VAL A 115 4.12 7.88 -1.40
CA VAL A 115 3.93 8.17 -2.83
C VAL A 115 4.62 9.48 -3.20
N GLN A 116 4.49 10.51 -2.36
CA GLN A 116 5.17 11.79 -2.59
C GLN A 116 6.70 11.62 -2.66
N ALA A 117 7.27 10.90 -1.71
CA ALA A 117 8.71 10.65 -1.67
C ALA A 117 9.17 9.81 -2.87
N ASP A 118 8.40 8.79 -3.25
CA ASP A 118 8.72 7.91 -4.37
C ASP A 118 8.65 8.65 -5.70
N LEU A 119 7.67 9.53 -5.90
CA LEU A 119 7.57 10.36 -7.11
C LEU A 119 8.75 11.34 -7.21
N GLU A 120 9.17 11.92 -6.11
CA GLU A 120 10.34 12.78 -6.07
C GLU A 120 11.61 12.00 -6.43
N ALA A 121 11.75 10.78 -5.93
CA ALA A 121 12.89 9.92 -6.21
C ALA A 121 12.89 9.41 -7.67
N ALA A 122 11.71 9.18 -8.25
CA ALA A 122 11.57 8.70 -9.63
C ALA A 122 11.69 9.83 -10.66
N GLY A 123 11.38 11.04 -10.25
CA GLY A 123 11.50 12.23 -11.08
C GLY A 123 12.88 12.79 -11.04
#